data_e90a1986afa8d5fb4c28fc0dbc457fb0
#
_entry.id   e90a1986afa8d5fb4c28fc0dbc457fb0
#
_cell.length_a   1.000
_cell.length_b   1.000
_cell.length_c   1.000
_cell.angle_alpha   90.00
_cell.angle_beta   90.00
_cell.angle_gamma   90.00
#
_symmetry.space_group_name_H-M   'P 1'
#
loop_
_entity.id
_entity.type
_entity.pdbx_description
1 polymer ?
#
loop_
_entity_poly.entity_id
_entity_poly.type
_entity_poly.pdbx_seq_one_letter_code
_entity_poly.pdbx_strand_id
1 'polypeptide(L)'
;KLSLTTPVKKIFEAINSHSSESEIRYVGGCLRKILNNEKVDDIDLATNLNPSEVTEILKKNNINFYESGIEHGTITAIIDDYKYEITSLREDIFTDGRHAKVKFSKDWKKDAARRDFTINSIYADLDGNLFDPYNGKKDIEIGQVSFIGNPEKRIKEDYLRILRYLRFFLNYSKQPHKEEIIKVIKINISGISIISKERLLDELKKLLKSNKLENLSKDKFSIDLILLIFPELKNIKSIIDAIKVKRELFVDLDFMFTLFLMIIDETDNLEYFLYKYNISKKDQKRAYAISNFYNEKNGSKTLNEVNLNKVLYYNGKQAVLDILNFKIIKSKKLDKKMLSLSELYKNKITPSLPVGADLLMTRYQIPEGRQLGSVLKLIEEEWV
;
A
#
# COMPACT_ATOMS: atom_id res chain seq x y z
N LYS A 1 -9.71 5.43 -25.29
CA LYS A 1 -10.62 4.82 -24.28
C LYS A 1 -10.79 5.78 -23.08
N LEU A 2 -9.72 6.26 -22.44
CA LEU A 2 -9.81 7.17 -21.30
C LEU A 2 -10.53 8.48 -21.62
N SER A 3 -10.25 9.09 -22.77
CA SER A 3 -10.91 10.32 -23.22
C SER A 3 -12.42 10.20 -23.47
N LEU A 4 -12.92 8.95 -23.60
CA LEU A 4 -14.36 8.68 -23.80
C LEU A 4 -15.08 8.39 -22.47
N THR A 5 -14.35 8.01 -21.43
CA THR A 5 -14.93 7.57 -20.15
C THR A 5 -14.72 8.58 -19.01
N THR A 6 -13.92 9.62 -19.25
CA THR A 6 -13.58 10.63 -18.24
C THR A 6 -13.51 12.03 -18.86
N PRO A 7 -13.71 13.09 -18.08
CA PRO A 7 -13.64 14.47 -18.57
C PRO A 7 -12.21 14.98 -18.82
N VAL A 8 -11.21 14.12 -18.91
CA VAL A 8 -9.78 14.45 -19.09
C VAL A 8 -9.53 15.31 -20.34
N LYS A 9 -10.38 15.19 -21.36
CA LYS A 9 -10.29 15.96 -22.60
C LYS A 9 -10.23 17.46 -22.34
N LYS A 10 -10.96 17.97 -21.34
CA LYS A 10 -10.92 19.39 -20.94
C LYS A 10 -9.51 19.85 -20.54
N ILE A 11 -8.75 18.98 -19.86
CA ILE A 11 -7.37 19.29 -19.45
C ILE A 11 -6.45 19.31 -20.67
N PHE A 12 -6.59 18.33 -21.58
CA PHE A 12 -5.80 18.32 -22.82
C PHE A 12 -6.07 19.54 -23.68
N GLU A 13 -7.33 19.93 -23.86
CA GLU A 13 -7.71 21.13 -24.62
C GLU A 13 -7.15 22.39 -23.96
N ALA A 14 -7.27 22.54 -22.65
CA ALA A 14 -6.77 23.69 -21.91
C ALA A 14 -5.25 23.84 -22.05
N ILE A 15 -4.49 22.77 -21.86
CA ILE A 15 -3.02 22.80 -21.93
C ILE A 15 -2.54 22.99 -23.38
N ASN A 16 -3.04 22.19 -24.32
CA ASN A 16 -2.56 22.23 -25.72
C ASN A 16 -2.93 23.52 -26.44
N SER A 17 -3.99 24.22 -26.01
CA SER A 17 -4.38 25.52 -26.59
C SER A 17 -3.57 26.72 -26.05
N HIS A 18 -2.74 26.51 -25.03
CA HIS A 18 -1.96 27.60 -24.43
C HIS A 18 -0.92 28.19 -25.39
N SER A 19 -0.20 27.33 -26.11
CA SER A 19 0.74 27.74 -27.17
C SER A 19 0.92 26.61 -28.18
N SER A 20 1.53 26.90 -29.33
CA SER A 20 1.84 25.90 -30.36
C SER A 20 2.86 24.83 -29.88
N GLU A 21 3.61 25.11 -28.81
CA GLU A 21 4.60 24.20 -28.24
C GLU A 21 4.11 23.45 -26.99
N SER A 22 2.93 23.85 -26.45
CA SER A 22 2.40 23.25 -25.23
C SER A 22 1.86 21.86 -25.49
N GLU A 23 2.32 20.90 -24.72
CA GLU A 23 1.91 19.50 -24.83
C GLU A 23 1.59 18.88 -23.48
N ILE A 24 0.56 18.04 -23.45
CA ILE A 24 0.24 17.16 -22.35
C ILE A 24 0.02 15.73 -22.85
N ARG A 25 0.46 14.73 -22.10
CA ARG A 25 0.33 13.32 -22.45
C ARG A 25 -0.04 12.48 -21.25
N TYR A 26 -0.75 11.40 -21.46
CA TYR A 26 -0.87 10.32 -20.49
C TYR A 26 0.50 9.72 -20.23
N VAL A 27 0.75 9.21 -19.01
CA VAL A 27 2.05 8.62 -18.68
C VAL A 27 1.97 7.51 -17.63
N GLY A 28 2.92 6.61 -17.65
CA GLY A 28 3.21 5.69 -16.54
C GLY A 28 2.13 4.64 -16.27
N GLY A 29 1.59 4.66 -15.04
CA GLY A 29 0.70 3.60 -14.53
C GLY A 29 -0.53 3.35 -15.38
N CYS A 30 -1.22 4.40 -15.81
CA CYS A 30 -2.44 4.29 -16.61
C CYS A 30 -2.19 3.62 -17.97
N LEU A 31 -1.11 3.99 -18.66
CA LEU A 31 -0.78 3.40 -19.95
C LEU A 31 -0.33 1.94 -19.82
N ARG A 32 0.49 1.62 -18.83
CA ARG A 32 0.90 0.25 -18.56
C ARG A 32 -0.33 -0.64 -18.32
N LYS A 33 -1.29 -0.19 -17.50
CA LYS A 33 -2.55 -0.91 -17.23
C LYS A 33 -3.38 -1.11 -18.52
N ILE A 34 -3.52 -0.05 -19.34
CA ILE A 34 -4.25 -0.15 -20.62
C ILE A 34 -3.60 -1.16 -21.55
N LEU A 35 -2.28 -1.08 -21.73
CA LEU A 35 -1.53 -1.98 -22.61
C LEU A 35 -1.54 -3.44 -22.12
N ASN A 36 -1.71 -3.64 -20.80
CA ASN A 36 -1.87 -4.97 -20.20
C ASN A 36 -3.34 -5.40 -20.00
N ASN A 37 -4.30 -4.68 -20.59
CA ASN A 37 -5.75 -4.92 -20.47
C ASN A 37 -6.27 -4.92 -19.02
N GLU A 38 -5.68 -4.12 -18.15
CA GLU A 38 -6.10 -3.94 -16.76
C GLU A 38 -7.03 -2.72 -16.60
N LYS A 39 -7.82 -2.71 -15.52
CA LYS A 39 -8.63 -1.55 -15.13
C LYS A 39 -7.71 -0.40 -14.71
N VAL A 40 -8.03 0.81 -15.18
CA VAL A 40 -7.33 2.03 -14.79
C VAL A 40 -8.12 2.71 -13.67
N ASP A 41 -7.45 2.97 -12.55
CA ASP A 41 -8.03 3.63 -11.39
C ASP A 41 -7.53 5.09 -11.30
N ASP A 42 -6.24 5.32 -11.60
CA ASP A 42 -5.59 6.62 -11.52
C ASP A 42 -5.08 7.04 -12.91
N ILE A 43 -5.24 8.32 -13.25
CA ILE A 43 -4.77 8.88 -14.52
C ILE A 43 -3.68 9.90 -14.23
N ASP A 44 -2.45 9.52 -14.59
CA ASP A 44 -1.28 10.38 -14.51
C ASP A 44 -1.05 11.05 -15.87
N LEU A 45 -0.80 12.35 -15.83
CA LEU A 45 -0.49 13.18 -16.97
C LEU A 45 0.90 13.81 -16.82
N ALA A 46 1.59 14.01 -17.92
CA ALA A 46 2.84 14.74 -17.97
C ALA A 46 2.73 15.89 -18.97
N THR A 47 3.36 17.04 -18.67
CA THR A 47 3.36 18.21 -19.56
C THR A 47 4.74 18.84 -19.63
N ASN A 48 5.06 19.44 -20.77
CA ASN A 48 6.29 20.20 -20.98
C ASN A 48 6.22 21.64 -20.42
N LEU A 49 5.11 22.01 -19.80
CA LEU A 49 4.94 23.27 -19.09
C LEU A 49 5.46 23.17 -17.65
N ASN A 50 5.90 24.31 -17.09
CA ASN A 50 6.25 24.35 -15.67
C ASN A 50 5.00 24.45 -14.77
N PRO A 51 5.12 24.19 -13.45
CA PRO A 51 3.95 24.18 -12.57
C PRO A 51 3.18 25.50 -12.51
N SER A 52 3.85 26.66 -12.62
CA SER A 52 3.20 27.96 -12.59
C SER A 52 2.33 28.17 -13.85
N GLU A 53 2.84 27.80 -15.03
CA GLU A 53 2.07 27.84 -16.27
C GLU A 53 0.84 26.94 -16.19
N VAL A 54 1.00 25.72 -15.65
CA VAL A 54 -0.13 24.78 -15.46
C VAL A 54 -1.21 25.37 -14.54
N THR A 55 -0.83 25.97 -13.41
CA THR A 55 -1.80 26.59 -12.48
C THR A 55 -2.54 27.75 -13.13
N GLU A 56 -1.86 28.61 -13.89
CA GLU A 56 -2.48 29.73 -14.62
C GLU A 56 -3.50 29.23 -15.66
N ILE A 57 -3.15 28.19 -16.42
CA ILE A 57 -4.04 27.59 -17.42
C ILE A 57 -5.28 26.99 -16.78
N LEU A 58 -5.11 26.22 -15.70
CA LEU A 58 -6.23 25.61 -14.98
C LEU A 58 -7.18 26.70 -14.42
N LYS A 59 -6.65 27.77 -13.82
CA LYS A 59 -7.43 28.91 -13.35
C LYS A 59 -8.21 29.57 -14.48
N LYS A 60 -7.55 29.88 -15.62
CA LYS A 60 -8.17 30.53 -16.79
C LYS A 60 -9.31 29.68 -17.37
N ASN A 61 -9.22 28.37 -17.28
CA ASN A 61 -10.23 27.43 -17.81
C ASN A 61 -11.26 26.98 -16.75
N ASN A 62 -11.30 27.61 -15.57
CA ASN A 62 -12.19 27.26 -14.46
C ASN A 62 -12.10 25.78 -14.06
N ILE A 63 -10.90 25.19 -14.08
CA ILE A 63 -10.64 23.84 -13.62
C ILE A 63 -10.10 23.91 -12.19
N ASN A 64 -10.78 23.27 -11.26
CA ASN A 64 -10.35 23.20 -9.87
C ASN A 64 -9.06 22.39 -9.74
N PHE A 65 -8.15 22.83 -8.86
CA PHE A 65 -6.90 22.11 -8.60
C PHE A 65 -6.37 22.39 -7.20
N TYR A 66 -5.44 21.55 -6.78
CA TYR A 66 -4.60 21.81 -5.59
C TYR A 66 -3.15 21.40 -5.86
N GLU A 67 -2.24 22.03 -5.14
CA GLU A 67 -0.80 21.81 -5.26
C GLU A 67 -0.41 20.61 -4.41
N SER A 68 -0.44 19.43 -5.01
CA SER A 68 -0.14 18.15 -4.32
C SER A 68 1.35 17.89 -4.09
N GLY A 69 2.22 18.59 -4.81
CA GLY A 69 3.68 18.42 -4.75
C GLY A 69 4.39 19.38 -5.70
N ILE A 70 4.16 20.68 -5.53
CA ILE A 70 4.68 21.72 -6.44
C ILE A 70 6.20 21.73 -6.54
N GLU A 71 6.90 21.47 -5.42
CA GLU A 71 8.36 21.31 -5.37
C GLU A 71 8.87 20.13 -6.22
N HIS A 72 8.00 19.17 -6.50
CA HIS A 72 8.26 18.05 -7.41
C HIS A 72 7.61 18.23 -8.78
N GLY A 73 6.93 19.37 -9.01
CA GLY A 73 6.28 19.69 -10.26
C GLY A 73 4.92 19.04 -10.47
N THR A 74 4.25 18.56 -9.41
CA THR A 74 2.96 17.88 -9.52
C THR A 74 1.81 18.75 -9.00
N ILE A 75 0.75 18.87 -9.82
CA ILE A 75 -0.49 19.56 -9.54
C ILE A 75 -1.63 18.58 -9.77
N THR A 76 -2.59 18.51 -8.86
CA THR A 76 -3.78 17.67 -9.03
C THR A 76 -4.96 18.52 -9.49
N ALA A 77 -5.40 18.31 -10.73
CA ALA A 77 -6.62 18.88 -11.26
C ALA A 77 -7.83 18.03 -10.88
N ILE A 78 -8.98 18.69 -10.64
CA ILE A 78 -10.23 18.04 -10.27
C ILE A 78 -11.30 18.47 -11.27
N ILE A 79 -11.91 17.50 -11.94
CA ILE A 79 -13.07 17.75 -12.82
C ILE A 79 -14.14 16.71 -12.44
N ASP A 80 -15.30 17.18 -12.03
CA ASP A 80 -16.35 16.37 -11.43
C ASP A 80 -15.77 15.54 -10.26
N ASP A 81 -15.94 14.23 -10.25
CA ASP A 81 -15.38 13.32 -9.22
C ASP A 81 -13.99 12.77 -9.56
N TYR A 82 -13.39 13.21 -10.68
CA TYR A 82 -12.12 12.69 -11.15
C TYR A 82 -10.95 13.57 -10.71
N LYS A 83 -9.87 12.93 -10.30
CA LYS A 83 -8.59 13.56 -9.98
C LYS A 83 -7.54 13.17 -11.02
N TYR A 84 -6.79 14.16 -11.48
CA TYR A 84 -5.74 13.98 -12.48
C TYR A 84 -4.44 14.58 -11.96
N GLU A 85 -3.42 13.75 -11.79
CA GLU A 85 -2.09 14.22 -11.43
C GLU A 85 -1.34 14.69 -12.68
N ILE A 86 -1.09 16.00 -12.75
CA ILE A 86 -0.35 16.64 -13.85
C ILE A 86 1.06 16.92 -13.34
N THR A 87 2.06 16.25 -13.92
CA THR A 87 3.47 16.44 -13.54
C THR A 87 4.24 17.11 -14.67
N SER A 88 4.91 18.21 -14.37
CA SER A 88 5.84 18.88 -15.28
C SER A 88 7.02 17.98 -15.59
N LEU A 89 7.44 17.91 -16.87
CA LEU A 89 8.64 17.19 -17.27
C LEU A 89 9.87 17.71 -16.50
N ARG A 90 10.73 16.82 -16.06
CA ARG A 90 11.90 17.17 -15.26
C ARG A 90 13.08 16.24 -15.46
N GLU A 91 14.24 16.76 -15.12
CA GLU A 91 15.48 16.02 -14.94
C GLU A 91 15.84 16.01 -13.46
N ASP A 92 16.28 14.87 -12.95
CA ASP A 92 16.78 14.77 -11.57
C ASP A 92 18.27 15.18 -11.59
N ILE A 93 18.63 16.33 -10.97
CA ILE A 93 20.01 16.82 -10.94
C ILE A 93 20.81 16.07 -9.88
N PHE A 94 20.18 15.80 -8.74
CA PHE A 94 20.77 15.09 -7.61
C PHE A 94 19.66 14.33 -6.88
N THR A 95 19.90 13.05 -6.61
CA THR A 95 18.96 12.21 -5.84
C THR A 95 19.71 11.58 -4.66
N ASP A 96 19.21 11.78 -3.45
CA ASP A 96 19.62 11.05 -2.26
C ASP A 96 18.61 9.97 -1.85
N GLY A 97 17.75 9.57 -2.80
CA GLY A 97 16.67 8.60 -2.61
C GLY A 97 15.39 9.21 -2.02
N ARG A 98 15.44 10.33 -1.31
CA ARG A 98 14.28 11.00 -0.72
C ARG A 98 14.01 12.38 -1.33
N HIS A 99 15.05 13.14 -1.58
CA HIS A 99 14.96 14.49 -2.13
C HIS A 99 15.71 14.52 -3.47
N ALA A 100 14.99 14.81 -4.53
CA ALA A 100 15.57 15.12 -5.82
C ALA A 100 15.53 16.64 -5.99
N LYS A 101 16.70 17.29 -6.18
CA LYS A 101 16.71 18.60 -6.81
C LYS A 101 16.32 18.40 -8.26
N VAL A 102 15.11 18.86 -8.60
CA VAL A 102 14.58 18.72 -9.95
C VAL A 102 14.84 20.00 -10.75
N LYS A 103 15.11 19.82 -12.04
CA LYS A 103 15.09 20.90 -13.03
C LYS A 103 14.00 20.60 -14.03
N PHE A 104 13.04 21.51 -14.17
CA PHE A 104 12.00 21.35 -15.18
C PHE A 104 12.64 21.35 -16.58
N SER A 105 12.09 20.53 -17.44
CA SER A 105 12.57 20.28 -18.80
C SER A 105 11.41 20.28 -19.77
N LYS A 106 11.68 20.59 -21.04
CA LYS A 106 10.71 20.40 -22.12
C LYS A 106 10.96 19.10 -22.90
N ASP A 107 11.99 18.34 -22.52
CA ASP A 107 12.44 17.14 -23.23
C ASP A 107 11.79 15.88 -22.66
N TRP A 108 10.89 15.28 -23.41
CA TRP A 108 10.19 14.03 -23.10
C TRP A 108 11.13 12.84 -22.87
N LYS A 109 12.25 12.78 -23.65
CA LYS A 109 13.21 11.68 -23.51
C LYS A 109 14.01 11.77 -22.21
N LYS A 110 14.32 12.99 -21.77
CA LYS A 110 14.99 13.21 -20.48
C LYS A 110 14.07 12.84 -19.30
N ASP A 111 12.77 13.21 -19.34
CA ASP A 111 11.82 12.77 -18.31
C ASP A 111 11.68 11.24 -18.31
N ALA A 112 11.60 10.61 -19.49
CA ALA A 112 11.56 9.17 -19.60
C ALA A 112 12.81 8.50 -19.01
N ALA A 113 14.01 9.06 -19.24
CA ALA A 113 15.29 8.52 -18.78
C ALA A 113 15.41 8.44 -17.25
N ARG A 114 14.78 9.37 -16.50
CA ARG A 114 14.83 9.35 -15.03
C ARG A 114 13.90 8.32 -14.40
N ARG A 115 12.95 7.75 -15.15
CA ARG A 115 12.02 6.73 -14.64
C ARG A 115 12.73 5.41 -14.35
N ASP A 116 12.10 4.57 -13.55
CA ASP A 116 12.70 3.31 -13.08
C ASP A 116 12.76 2.22 -14.16
N PHE A 117 11.58 1.90 -14.75
CA PHE A 117 11.42 0.78 -15.69
C PHE A 117 10.85 1.24 -17.02
N THR A 118 11.24 0.55 -18.08
CA THR A 118 10.76 0.80 -19.46
C THR A 118 9.24 0.83 -19.55
N ILE A 119 8.56 -0.10 -18.87
CA ILE A 119 7.10 -0.20 -18.82
C ILE A 119 6.40 0.99 -18.14
N ASN A 120 7.13 1.88 -17.47
CA ASN A 120 6.65 3.08 -16.80
C ASN A 120 7.02 4.37 -17.55
N SER A 121 7.75 4.28 -18.68
CA SER A 121 8.24 5.41 -19.46
C SER A 121 7.54 5.56 -20.81
N ILE A 122 6.34 5.06 -20.90
CA ILE A 122 5.48 5.18 -22.08
C ILE A 122 4.58 6.39 -21.90
N TYR A 123 4.43 7.18 -22.96
CA TYR A 123 3.55 8.34 -23.01
C TYR A 123 2.57 8.18 -24.18
N ALA A 124 1.40 8.80 -24.07
CA ALA A 124 0.42 8.85 -25.17
C ALA A 124 -0.26 10.20 -25.23
N ASP A 125 -0.49 10.70 -26.41
CA ASP A 125 -1.36 11.86 -26.63
C ASP A 125 -2.85 11.48 -26.46
N LEU A 126 -3.74 12.46 -26.68
CA LEU A 126 -5.19 12.28 -26.58
C LEU A 126 -5.72 11.26 -27.59
N ASP A 127 -5.11 11.17 -28.78
CA ASP A 127 -5.51 10.32 -29.89
C ASP A 127 -4.96 8.88 -29.73
N GLY A 128 -4.03 8.69 -28.78
CA GLY A 128 -3.44 7.38 -28.46
C GLY A 128 -2.14 7.11 -29.21
N ASN A 129 -1.53 8.09 -29.87
CA ASN A 129 -0.20 7.96 -30.44
C ASN A 129 0.82 7.83 -29.33
N LEU A 130 1.66 6.81 -29.40
CA LEU A 130 2.62 6.51 -28.33
C LEU A 130 3.97 7.19 -28.60
N PHE A 131 4.54 7.76 -27.53
CA PHE A 131 5.95 8.08 -27.44
C PHE A 131 6.59 7.13 -26.44
N ASP A 132 7.37 6.18 -26.94
CA ASP A 132 7.97 5.08 -26.17
C ASP A 132 9.47 4.95 -26.46
N PRO A 133 10.29 5.85 -25.88
CA PRO A 133 11.73 5.94 -26.23
C PRO A 133 12.56 4.75 -25.75
N TYR A 134 12.01 3.89 -24.87
CA TYR A 134 12.71 2.74 -24.28
C TYR A 134 12.04 1.39 -24.55
N ASN A 135 11.14 1.31 -25.55
CA ASN A 135 10.46 0.09 -25.95
C ASN A 135 9.65 -0.59 -24.83
N GLY A 136 9.06 0.20 -23.93
CA GLY A 136 8.27 -0.30 -22.80
C GLY A 136 7.03 -1.07 -23.24
N LYS A 137 6.40 -0.70 -24.37
CA LYS A 137 5.30 -1.46 -24.97
C LYS A 137 5.72 -2.88 -25.33
N LYS A 138 6.88 -3.03 -25.97
CA LYS A 138 7.42 -4.35 -26.31
C LYS A 138 7.70 -5.16 -25.05
N ASP A 139 8.27 -4.55 -24.03
CA ASP A 139 8.55 -5.21 -22.75
C ASP A 139 7.25 -5.70 -22.07
N ILE A 140 6.14 -4.93 -22.13
CA ILE A 140 4.83 -5.37 -21.64
C ILE A 140 4.33 -6.59 -22.44
N GLU A 141 4.41 -6.57 -23.77
CA GLU A 141 3.94 -7.63 -24.65
C GLU A 141 4.65 -8.97 -24.38
N ILE A 142 5.97 -8.94 -24.24
CA ILE A 142 6.79 -10.14 -23.96
C ILE A 142 6.83 -10.49 -22.46
N GLY A 143 6.27 -9.65 -21.60
CA GLY A 143 6.29 -9.85 -20.13
C GLY A 143 7.68 -9.72 -19.55
N GLN A 144 8.41 -8.67 -19.87
CA GLN A 144 9.74 -8.37 -19.35
C GLN A 144 9.68 -7.11 -18.49
N VAL A 145 10.42 -7.08 -17.38
CA VAL A 145 10.63 -5.90 -16.55
C VAL A 145 12.10 -5.50 -16.63
N SER A 146 12.35 -4.37 -17.30
CA SER A 146 13.71 -3.86 -17.55
C SER A 146 13.92 -2.50 -16.91
N PHE A 147 15.08 -2.30 -16.27
CA PHE A 147 15.51 -0.97 -15.86
C PHE A 147 15.82 -0.09 -17.08
N ILE A 148 15.56 1.21 -16.96
CA ILE A 148 16.01 2.17 -17.96
C ILE A 148 17.50 2.47 -17.72
N GLY A 149 18.35 2.15 -18.70
CA GLY A 149 19.80 2.31 -18.58
C GLY A 149 20.46 1.22 -17.72
N ASN A 150 21.51 1.59 -16.99
CA ASN A 150 22.27 0.63 -16.20
C ASN A 150 21.57 0.30 -14.88
N PRO A 151 21.21 -0.97 -14.60
CA PRO A 151 20.47 -1.38 -13.41
C PRO A 151 21.18 -1.00 -12.10
N GLU A 152 22.48 -1.14 -12.02
CA GLU A 152 23.25 -0.84 -10.81
C GLU A 152 23.21 0.65 -10.48
N LYS A 153 23.41 1.52 -11.47
CA LYS A 153 23.27 2.97 -11.30
C LYS A 153 21.86 3.32 -10.81
N ARG A 154 20.84 2.74 -11.44
CA ARG A 154 19.44 2.99 -11.10
C ARG A 154 19.09 2.57 -9.67
N ILE A 155 19.61 1.44 -9.20
CA ILE A 155 19.43 0.97 -7.83
C ILE A 155 20.17 1.88 -6.84
N LYS A 156 21.40 2.31 -7.15
CA LYS A 156 22.18 3.21 -6.28
C LYS A 156 21.59 4.61 -6.16
N GLU A 157 20.84 5.10 -7.14
CA GLU A 157 20.10 6.36 -7.06
C GLU A 157 18.93 6.27 -6.06
N ASP A 158 18.26 5.13 -5.97
CA ASP A 158 17.18 4.86 -5.02
C ASP A 158 17.05 3.35 -4.78
N TYR A 159 17.55 2.88 -3.63
CA TYR A 159 17.52 1.45 -3.28
C TYR A 159 16.10 0.88 -3.14
N LEU A 160 15.06 1.72 -2.98
CA LEU A 160 13.66 1.25 -3.00
C LEU A 160 13.30 0.59 -4.35
N ARG A 161 14.03 0.90 -5.42
CA ARG A 161 13.84 0.28 -6.73
C ARG A 161 14.05 -1.24 -6.71
N ILE A 162 14.74 -1.79 -5.70
CA ILE A 162 14.84 -3.24 -5.48
C ILE A 162 13.46 -3.84 -5.17
N LEU A 163 12.72 -3.26 -4.20
CA LEU A 163 11.36 -3.71 -3.89
C LEU A 163 10.38 -3.41 -5.02
N ARG A 164 10.53 -2.25 -5.67
CA ARG A 164 9.74 -1.89 -6.85
C ARG A 164 9.94 -2.90 -7.99
N TYR A 165 11.18 -3.34 -8.22
CA TYR A 165 11.48 -4.39 -9.20
C TYR A 165 10.73 -5.68 -8.87
N LEU A 166 10.77 -6.16 -7.63
CA LEU A 166 10.01 -7.35 -7.21
C LEU A 166 8.51 -7.19 -7.46
N ARG A 167 7.94 -6.03 -7.11
CA ARG A 167 6.52 -5.77 -7.32
C ARG A 167 6.14 -5.74 -8.80
N PHE A 168 6.92 -5.06 -9.63
CA PHE A 168 6.65 -5.03 -11.08
C PHE A 168 6.90 -6.39 -11.71
N PHE A 169 7.95 -7.09 -11.31
CA PHE A 169 8.24 -8.45 -11.75
C PHE A 169 7.07 -9.39 -11.44
N LEU A 170 6.59 -9.41 -10.22
CA LEU A 170 5.45 -10.22 -9.79
C LEU A 170 4.19 -9.95 -10.65
N ASN A 171 3.92 -8.68 -10.96
CA ASN A 171 2.71 -8.29 -11.67
C ASN A 171 2.79 -8.46 -13.19
N TYR A 172 3.95 -8.22 -13.78
CA TYR A 172 4.08 -8.06 -15.24
C TYR A 172 5.01 -9.06 -15.90
N SER A 173 5.94 -9.72 -15.14
CA SER A 173 6.86 -10.65 -15.77
C SER A 173 6.19 -11.97 -16.15
N LYS A 174 6.55 -12.46 -17.35
CA LYS A 174 6.29 -13.81 -17.86
C LYS A 174 7.60 -14.60 -18.02
N GLN A 175 8.73 -13.95 -17.72
CA GLN A 175 10.09 -14.48 -17.85
C GLN A 175 10.70 -14.70 -16.47
N PRO A 176 11.70 -15.59 -16.32
CA PRO A 176 12.48 -15.70 -15.09
C PRO A 176 13.30 -14.44 -14.85
N HIS A 177 13.75 -14.24 -13.61
CA HIS A 177 14.72 -13.18 -13.30
C HIS A 177 16.00 -13.35 -14.11
N LYS A 178 16.49 -12.25 -14.70
CA LYS A 178 17.79 -12.25 -15.37
C LYS A 178 18.90 -12.39 -14.32
N GLU A 179 19.87 -13.27 -14.56
CA GLU A 179 21.00 -13.48 -13.63
C GLU A 179 21.77 -12.21 -13.33
N GLU A 180 21.94 -11.34 -14.32
CA GLU A 180 22.56 -10.02 -14.16
C GLU A 180 21.82 -9.18 -13.12
N ILE A 181 20.49 -9.12 -13.18
CA ILE A 181 19.68 -8.36 -12.22
C ILE A 181 19.77 -8.97 -10.84
N ILE A 182 19.72 -10.30 -10.71
CA ILE A 182 19.91 -10.99 -9.43
C ILE A 182 21.26 -10.61 -8.81
N LYS A 183 22.35 -10.63 -9.58
CA LYS A 183 23.69 -10.25 -9.11
C LYS A 183 23.73 -8.80 -8.64
N VAL A 184 23.21 -7.87 -9.44
CA VAL A 184 23.20 -6.44 -9.11
C VAL A 184 22.37 -6.18 -7.84
N ILE A 185 21.20 -6.82 -7.67
CA ILE A 185 20.39 -6.68 -6.46
C ILE A 185 21.15 -7.21 -5.25
N LYS A 186 21.75 -8.40 -5.34
CA LYS A 186 22.50 -9.00 -4.21
C LYS A 186 23.68 -8.14 -3.75
N ILE A 187 24.40 -7.52 -4.68
CA ILE A 187 25.52 -6.62 -4.36
C ILE A 187 25.04 -5.35 -3.65
N ASN A 188 23.88 -4.83 -4.03
CA ASN A 188 23.41 -3.53 -3.59
C ASN A 188 22.33 -3.60 -2.49
N ILE A 189 21.97 -4.79 -2.00
CA ILE A 189 20.86 -4.97 -1.03
C ILE A 189 21.07 -4.24 0.30
N SER A 190 22.33 -4.10 0.74
CA SER A 190 22.65 -3.39 1.98
C SER A 190 22.19 -1.92 1.97
N GLY A 191 22.11 -1.30 0.79
CA GLY A 191 21.61 0.06 0.62
C GLY A 191 20.13 0.23 1.02
N ILE A 192 19.35 -0.83 1.15
CA ILE A 192 17.97 -0.77 1.66
C ILE A 192 17.91 -0.18 3.08
N SER A 193 18.97 -0.31 3.86
CA SER A 193 19.03 0.20 5.24
C SER A 193 18.90 1.72 5.36
N ILE A 194 19.20 2.48 4.30
CA ILE A 194 19.07 3.94 4.29
C ILE A 194 17.65 4.43 3.92
N ILE A 195 16.79 3.52 3.45
CA ILE A 195 15.43 3.87 3.06
C ILE A 195 14.56 4.04 4.30
N SER A 196 13.71 5.06 4.31
CA SER A 196 12.80 5.29 5.42
C SER A 196 11.80 4.13 5.57
N LYS A 197 11.43 3.84 6.82
CA LYS A 197 10.54 2.73 7.18
C LYS A 197 9.16 2.87 6.53
N GLU A 198 8.68 4.10 6.40
CA GLU A 198 7.41 4.42 5.75
C GLU A 198 7.43 4.04 4.27
N ARG A 199 8.51 4.40 3.54
CA ARG A 199 8.67 4.05 2.12
C ARG A 199 8.76 2.54 1.92
N LEU A 200 9.46 1.84 2.81
CA LEU A 200 9.56 0.38 2.78
C LEU A 200 8.19 -0.27 2.99
N LEU A 201 7.42 0.16 3.99
CA LEU A 201 6.07 -0.37 4.26
C LEU A 201 5.08 -0.04 3.14
N ASP A 202 5.15 1.15 2.57
CA ASP A 202 4.28 1.54 1.45
C ASP A 202 4.54 0.66 0.22
N GLU A 203 5.80 0.38 -0.08
CA GLU A 203 6.13 -0.48 -1.22
C GLU A 203 5.78 -1.95 -0.93
N LEU A 204 5.98 -2.43 0.31
CA LEU A 204 5.51 -3.75 0.75
C LEU A 204 3.99 -3.86 0.64
N LYS A 205 3.25 -2.83 1.06
CA LYS A 205 1.78 -2.78 0.92
C LYS A 205 1.34 -2.94 -0.53
N LYS A 206 1.99 -2.22 -1.45
CA LYS A 206 1.71 -2.32 -2.89
C LYS A 206 2.04 -3.71 -3.44
N LEU A 207 3.11 -4.34 -2.95
CA LEU A 207 3.50 -5.69 -3.34
C LEU A 207 2.49 -6.73 -2.83
N LEU A 208 2.11 -6.67 -1.56
CA LEU A 208 1.14 -7.60 -0.95
C LEU A 208 -0.29 -7.44 -1.48
N LYS A 209 -0.62 -6.27 -2.04
CA LYS A 209 -1.89 -6.03 -2.76
C LYS A 209 -1.89 -6.53 -4.21
N SER A 210 -0.81 -7.15 -4.67
CA SER A 210 -0.75 -7.70 -6.03
C SER A 210 -1.80 -8.78 -6.25
N ASN A 211 -2.52 -8.69 -7.36
CA ASN A 211 -3.47 -9.72 -7.78
C ASN A 211 -2.81 -11.06 -8.15
N LYS A 212 -1.48 -11.09 -8.23
CA LYS A 212 -0.67 -12.28 -8.56
C LYS A 212 0.22 -12.70 -7.40
N LEU A 213 -0.14 -12.33 -6.17
CA LEU A 213 0.66 -12.60 -4.97
C LEU A 213 0.96 -14.10 -4.79
N GLU A 214 0.05 -14.98 -5.20
CA GLU A 214 0.24 -16.44 -5.18
C GLU A 214 1.44 -16.92 -6.02
N ASN A 215 1.87 -16.15 -7.03
CA ASN A 215 3.02 -16.52 -7.85
C ASN A 215 4.34 -16.47 -7.07
N LEU A 216 4.41 -15.71 -5.96
CA LEU A 216 5.57 -15.73 -5.08
C LEU A 216 5.88 -17.13 -4.55
N SER A 217 4.88 -18.02 -4.40
CA SER A 217 5.13 -19.41 -3.97
C SER A 217 6.11 -20.17 -4.85
N LYS A 218 6.24 -19.75 -6.11
CA LYS A 218 7.14 -20.36 -7.12
C LYS A 218 8.44 -19.57 -7.31
N ASP A 219 8.55 -18.39 -6.71
CA ASP A 219 9.68 -17.48 -6.88
C ASP A 219 10.50 -17.40 -5.59
N LYS A 220 11.42 -18.38 -5.45
CA LYS A 220 12.30 -18.47 -4.29
C LYS A 220 13.15 -17.21 -4.12
N PHE A 221 13.68 -16.64 -5.23
CA PHE A 221 14.53 -15.45 -5.14
C PHE A 221 13.77 -14.27 -4.54
N SER A 222 12.55 -13.99 -5.02
CA SER A 222 11.74 -12.90 -4.47
C SER A 222 11.39 -13.11 -3.00
N ILE A 223 11.02 -14.34 -2.59
CA ILE A 223 10.74 -14.62 -1.17
C ILE A 223 11.98 -14.44 -0.30
N ASP A 224 13.12 -14.98 -0.70
CA ASP A 224 14.36 -14.86 0.07
C ASP A 224 14.79 -13.39 0.18
N LEU A 225 14.60 -12.61 -0.88
CA LEU A 225 14.89 -11.18 -0.88
C LEU A 225 13.92 -10.39 0.02
N ILE A 226 12.62 -10.71 0.00
CA ILE A 226 11.64 -10.10 0.91
C ILE A 226 11.99 -10.40 2.36
N LEU A 227 12.35 -11.65 2.69
CA LEU A 227 12.76 -12.06 4.04
C LEU A 227 14.08 -11.41 4.48
N LEU A 228 14.99 -11.10 3.54
CA LEU A 228 16.21 -10.37 3.86
C LEU A 228 15.92 -8.90 4.23
N ILE A 229 14.93 -8.28 3.58
CA ILE A 229 14.52 -6.90 3.85
C ILE A 229 13.60 -6.81 5.08
N PHE A 230 12.67 -7.77 5.20
CA PHE A 230 11.68 -7.88 6.26
C PHE A 230 11.78 -9.22 6.96
N PRO A 231 12.81 -9.46 7.79
CA PRO A 231 13.04 -10.75 8.45
C PRO A 231 11.90 -11.14 9.41
N GLU A 232 11.07 -10.16 9.77
CA GLU A 232 9.91 -10.35 10.64
C GLU A 232 8.76 -11.10 9.95
N LEU A 233 8.71 -11.17 8.61
CA LEU A 233 7.66 -11.84 7.84
C LEU A 233 7.84 -13.37 7.80
N LYS A 234 8.15 -13.99 8.93
CA LYS A 234 8.53 -15.42 9.05
C LYS A 234 7.49 -16.37 8.46
N ASN A 235 6.20 -16.02 8.55
CA ASN A 235 5.10 -16.84 8.04
C ASN A 235 4.73 -16.56 6.57
N ILE A 236 5.50 -15.73 5.83
CA ILE A 236 5.15 -15.30 4.47
C ILE A 236 4.84 -16.49 3.54
N LYS A 237 5.64 -17.54 3.56
CA LYS A 237 5.45 -18.73 2.70
C LYS A 237 4.11 -19.41 2.98
N SER A 238 3.81 -19.70 4.24
CA SER A 238 2.57 -20.37 4.65
C SER A 238 1.32 -19.53 4.33
N ILE A 239 1.43 -18.20 4.42
CA ILE A 239 0.32 -17.30 4.09
C ILE A 239 0.12 -17.20 2.57
N ILE A 240 1.18 -17.16 1.77
CA ILE A 240 1.07 -17.22 0.30
C ILE A 240 0.43 -18.54 -0.14
N ASP A 241 0.81 -19.65 0.45
CA ASP A 241 0.17 -20.95 0.17
C ASP A 241 -1.30 -20.98 0.61
N ALA A 242 -1.65 -20.34 1.74
CA ALA A 242 -3.03 -20.18 2.17
C ALA A 242 -3.85 -19.31 1.21
N ILE A 243 -3.29 -18.21 0.69
CA ILE A 243 -3.93 -17.36 -0.33
C ILE A 243 -4.27 -18.17 -1.57
N LYS A 244 -3.36 -19.02 -2.03
CA LYS A 244 -3.58 -19.86 -3.20
C LYS A 244 -4.77 -20.82 -3.04
N VAL A 245 -4.98 -21.36 -1.84
CA VAL A 245 -6.04 -22.35 -1.54
C VAL A 245 -7.35 -21.71 -1.10
N LYS A 246 -7.28 -20.56 -0.41
CA LYS A 246 -8.41 -19.91 0.26
C LYS A 246 -8.58 -18.45 -0.19
N ARG A 247 -8.39 -18.18 -1.47
CA ARG A 247 -8.34 -16.81 -2.03
C ARG A 247 -9.52 -15.93 -1.58
N GLU A 248 -10.72 -16.50 -1.52
CA GLU A 248 -11.94 -15.78 -1.12
C GLU A 248 -11.84 -15.16 0.29
N LEU A 249 -11.10 -15.80 1.21
CA LEU A 249 -10.93 -15.30 2.57
C LEU A 249 -9.99 -14.08 2.66
N PHE A 250 -9.22 -13.79 1.59
CA PHE A 250 -8.24 -12.71 1.58
C PHE A 250 -8.72 -11.46 0.83
N VAL A 251 -9.87 -11.50 0.15
CA VAL A 251 -10.37 -10.40 -0.69
C VAL A 251 -10.59 -9.11 0.11
N ASP A 252 -11.18 -9.24 1.31
CA ASP A 252 -11.58 -8.11 2.15
C ASP A 252 -10.62 -7.83 3.31
N LEU A 253 -9.47 -8.51 3.35
CA LEU A 253 -8.51 -8.31 4.43
C LEU A 253 -7.75 -7.01 4.25
N ASP A 254 -7.66 -6.24 5.32
CA ASP A 254 -6.80 -5.07 5.32
C ASP A 254 -5.32 -5.45 5.38
N PHE A 255 -4.48 -4.51 4.93
CA PHE A 255 -3.04 -4.71 4.84
C PHE A 255 -2.40 -5.04 6.21
N MET A 256 -2.82 -4.36 7.28
CA MET A 256 -2.24 -4.59 8.60
C MET A 256 -2.56 -6.00 9.11
N PHE A 257 -3.77 -6.47 8.90
CA PHE A 257 -4.14 -7.83 9.27
C PHE A 257 -3.33 -8.87 8.46
N THR A 258 -3.12 -8.64 7.17
CA THR A 258 -2.26 -9.51 6.34
C THR A 258 -0.83 -9.56 6.89
N LEU A 259 -0.28 -8.42 7.35
CA LEU A 259 1.01 -8.39 8.04
C LEU A 259 0.98 -9.18 9.35
N PHE A 260 -0.06 -9.05 10.18
CA PHE A 260 -0.18 -9.80 11.44
C PHE A 260 -0.17 -11.31 11.21
N LEU A 261 -0.82 -11.79 10.14
CA LEU A 261 -0.74 -13.20 9.74
C LEU A 261 0.69 -13.66 9.45
N MET A 262 1.51 -12.78 8.87
CA MET A 262 2.89 -13.09 8.48
C MET A 262 3.90 -12.94 9.63
N ILE A 263 3.59 -12.11 10.64
CA ILE A 263 4.53 -11.69 11.69
C ILE A 263 4.31 -12.46 12.99
N ILE A 264 3.04 -12.71 13.39
CA ILE A 264 2.74 -13.34 14.68
C ILE A 264 3.18 -14.82 14.66
N ASP A 265 4.15 -15.13 15.51
CA ASP A 265 4.82 -16.44 15.56
C ASP A 265 5.15 -16.91 16.99
N GLU A 266 4.50 -16.35 18.02
CA GLU A 266 4.67 -16.67 19.45
C GLU A 266 6.05 -16.26 20.04
N THR A 267 6.88 -15.56 19.26
CA THR A 267 8.12 -14.93 19.73
C THR A 267 7.90 -13.42 19.97
N ASP A 268 8.98 -12.70 20.28
CA ASP A 268 9.02 -11.21 20.38
C ASP A 268 9.04 -10.51 19.02
N ASN A 269 8.86 -11.27 17.95
CA ASN A 269 8.91 -10.79 16.57
C ASN A 269 7.87 -9.68 16.29
N LEU A 270 6.68 -9.84 16.87
CA LEU A 270 5.62 -8.84 16.77
C LEU A 270 6.03 -7.50 17.39
N GLU A 271 6.51 -7.52 18.65
CA GLU A 271 6.94 -6.35 19.39
C GLU A 271 8.04 -5.60 18.65
N TYR A 272 9.03 -6.36 18.16
CA TYR A 272 10.12 -5.79 17.38
C TYR A 272 9.62 -5.11 16.10
N PHE A 273 8.70 -5.75 15.35
CA PHE A 273 8.13 -5.17 14.15
C PHE A 273 7.34 -3.89 14.44
N LEU A 274 6.46 -3.92 15.46
CA LEU A 274 5.64 -2.77 15.84
C LEU A 274 6.51 -1.56 16.22
N TYR A 275 7.60 -1.79 16.95
CA TYR A 275 8.59 -0.77 17.30
C TYR A 275 9.39 -0.29 16.08
N LYS A 276 9.97 -1.22 15.32
CA LYS A 276 10.82 -0.93 14.17
C LYS A 276 10.13 -0.05 13.13
N TYR A 277 8.85 -0.28 12.87
CA TYR A 277 8.08 0.42 11.84
C TYR A 277 7.14 1.50 12.40
N ASN A 278 7.22 1.81 13.68
CA ASN A 278 6.43 2.84 14.35
C ASN A 278 4.92 2.71 14.01
N ILE A 279 4.39 1.51 14.20
CA ILE A 279 3.01 1.18 13.86
C ILE A 279 2.04 1.95 14.77
N SER A 280 0.90 2.36 14.22
CA SER A 280 -0.12 3.14 14.94
C SER A 280 -0.61 2.42 16.21
N LYS A 281 -0.91 3.18 17.28
CA LYS A 281 -1.47 2.60 18.52
C LYS A 281 -2.75 1.79 18.28
N LYS A 282 -3.55 2.18 17.31
CA LYS A 282 -4.77 1.44 16.90
C LYS A 282 -4.41 0.05 16.38
N ASP A 283 -3.45 -0.03 15.48
CA ASP A 283 -3.03 -1.30 14.89
C ASP A 283 -2.22 -2.15 15.88
N GLN A 284 -1.42 -1.53 16.76
CA GLN A 284 -0.78 -2.23 17.87
C GLN A 284 -1.81 -2.95 18.76
N LYS A 285 -2.90 -2.26 19.15
CA LYS A 285 -3.99 -2.88 19.95
C LYS A 285 -4.59 -4.11 19.25
N ARG A 286 -4.83 -4.03 17.93
CA ARG A 286 -5.33 -5.15 17.13
C ARG A 286 -4.35 -6.33 17.14
N ALA A 287 -3.08 -6.06 16.87
CA ALA A 287 -2.02 -7.07 16.85
C ALA A 287 -1.88 -7.77 18.20
N TYR A 288 -1.84 -7.01 19.30
CA TYR A 288 -1.78 -7.57 20.65
C TYR A 288 -3.04 -8.36 21.02
N ALA A 289 -4.23 -7.96 20.56
CA ALA A 289 -5.44 -8.74 20.78
C ALA A 289 -5.33 -10.14 20.18
N ILE A 290 -4.79 -10.26 18.95
CA ILE A 290 -4.53 -11.54 18.31
C ILE A 290 -3.44 -12.32 19.06
N SER A 291 -2.28 -11.70 19.27
CA SER A 291 -1.12 -12.35 19.91
C SER A 291 -1.45 -12.86 21.30
N ASN A 292 -2.07 -12.02 22.16
CA ASN A 292 -2.44 -12.40 23.53
C ASN A 292 -3.53 -13.48 23.56
N PHE A 293 -4.38 -13.55 22.55
CA PHE A 293 -5.41 -14.58 22.47
C PHE A 293 -4.85 -15.96 22.15
N TYR A 294 -3.80 -16.02 21.31
CA TYR A 294 -3.19 -17.26 20.84
C TYR A 294 -1.84 -17.57 21.47
N ASN A 295 -1.35 -16.78 22.41
CA ASN A 295 -0.06 -17.03 23.05
C ASN A 295 -0.18 -18.21 24.03
N GLU A 296 0.45 -19.33 23.69
CA GLU A 296 0.47 -20.55 24.51
C GLU A 296 1.12 -20.36 25.88
N LYS A 297 2.09 -19.43 26.01
CA LYS A 297 2.76 -19.11 27.29
C LYS A 297 1.78 -18.54 28.33
N ASN A 298 0.70 -17.90 27.88
CA ASN A 298 -0.33 -17.33 28.75
C ASN A 298 -1.58 -18.24 28.86
N GLY A 299 -1.54 -19.47 28.32
CA GLY A 299 -2.69 -20.34 28.15
C GLY A 299 -3.59 -19.82 27.02
N SER A 300 -3.65 -20.54 25.89
CA SER A 300 -4.49 -20.09 24.76
C SER A 300 -5.94 -19.95 25.25
N LYS A 301 -6.52 -18.75 25.09
CA LYS A 301 -7.91 -18.51 25.49
C LYS A 301 -8.86 -19.32 24.61
N THR A 302 -9.80 -20.03 25.24
CA THR A 302 -10.80 -20.77 24.50
C THR A 302 -11.65 -19.81 23.63
N LEU A 303 -11.88 -20.18 22.37
CA LEU A 303 -12.81 -19.48 21.47
C LEU A 303 -14.26 -19.74 21.92
N ASN A 304 -14.70 -19.04 22.95
CA ASN A 304 -16.08 -19.03 23.43
C ASN A 304 -16.61 -17.60 23.45
N GLU A 305 -17.93 -17.46 23.56
CA GLU A 305 -18.58 -16.15 23.52
C GLU A 305 -18.13 -15.22 24.66
N VAL A 306 -17.85 -15.74 25.85
CA VAL A 306 -17.41 -14.95 27.00
C VAL A 306 -16.09 -14.25 26.67
N ASN A 307 -15.09 -14.99 26.22
CA ASN A 307 -13.78 -14.44 25.88
C ASN A 307 -13.86 -13.47 24.68
N LEU A 308 -14.68 -13.80 23.66
CA LEU A 308 -14.87 -12.93 22.52
C LEU A 308 -15.65 -11.64 22.87
N ASN A 309 -16.62 -11.71 23.80
CA ASN A 309 -17.31 -10.52 24.29
C ASN A 309 -16.40 -9.61 25.10
N LYS A 310 -15.49 -10.16 25.89
CA LYS A 310 -14.43 -9.39 26.57
C LYS A 310 -13.57 -8.64 25.55
N VAL A 311 -13.13 -9.30 24.50
CA VAL A 311 -12.36 -8.64 23.42
C VAL A 311 -13.23 -7.59 22.71
N LEU A 312 -14.52 -7.87 22.45
CA LEU A 312 -15.43 -6.93 21.82
C LEU A 312 -15.54 -5.64 22.63
N TYR A 313 -15.67 -5.75 23.95
CA TYR A 313 -15.78 -4.62 24.84
C TYR A 313 -14.47 -3.79 24.90
N TYR A 314 -13.33 -4.44 25.23
CA TYR A 314 -12.06 -3.75 25.46
C TYR A 314 -11.33 -3.32 24.18
N ASN A 315 -11.44 -4.10 23.10
CA ASN A 315 -10.65 -3.91 21.88
C ASN A 315 -11.48 -3.57 20.64
N GLY A 316 -12.81 -3.67 20.75
CA GLY A 316 -13.75 -3.38 19.68
C GLY A 316 -13.96 -4.52 18.68
N LYS A 317 -14.94 -4.33 17.80
CA LYS A 317 -15.41 -5.32 16.82
C LYS A 317 -14.29 -5.84 15.91
N GLN A 318 -13.44 -4.95 15.41
CA GLN A 318 -12.38 -5.34 14.47
C GLN A 318 -11.40 -6.33 15.09
N ALA A 319 -11.06 -6.18 16.37
CA ALA A 319 -10.16 -7.12 17.06
C ALA A 319 -10.76 -8.52 17.18
N VAL A 320 -12.08 -8.64 17.41
CA VAL A 320 -12.75 -9.93 17.43
C VAL A 320 -12.71 -10.59 16.05
N LEU A 321 -13.02 -9.82 15.00
CA LEU A 321 -12.99 -10.32 13.63
C LEU A 321 -11.57 -10.75 13.23
N ASP A 322 -10.54 -9.99 13.64
CA ASP A 322 -9.15 -10.34 13.40
C ASP A 322 -8.77 -11.66 14.08
N ILE A 323 -9.18 -11.89 15.35
CA ILE A 323 -8.92 -13.14 16.06
C ILE A 323 -9.59 -14.32 15.35
N LEU A 324 -10.86 -14.19 14.95
CA LEU A 324 -11.58 -15.24 14.25
C LEU A 324 -10.97 -15.53 12.88
N ASN A 325 -10.69 -14.50 12.08
CA ASN A 325 -10.09 -14.63 10.77
C ASN A 325 -8.66 -15.23 10.85
N PHE A 326 -7.88 -14.86 11.86
CA PHE A 326 -6.57 -15.45 12.10
C PHE A 326 -6.66 -16.96 12.27
N LYS A 327 -7.62 -17.45 13.06
CA LYS A 327 -7.86 -18.88 13.25
C LYS A 327 -8.33 -19.57 11.98
N ILE A 328 -9.31 -18.97 11.28
CA ILE A 328 -9.86 -19.50 10.03
C ILE A 328 -8.77 -19.68 8.97
N ILE A 329 -7.90 -18.68 8.81
CA ILE A 329 -6.84 -18.70 7.80
C ILE A 329 -5.75 -19.69 8.15
N LYS A 330 -5.28 -19.70 9.41
CA LYS A 330 -4.21 -20.62 9.86
C LYS A 330 -4.69 -22.07 10.05
N SER A 331 -6.01 -22.33 10.11
CA SER A 331 -6.52 -23.70 10.22
C SER A 331 -6.34 -24.48 8.92
N LYS A 332 -5.99 -25.77 9.03
CA LYS A 332 -5.88 -26.68 7.85
C LYS A 332 -7.24 -26.95 7.20
N LYS A 333 -8.33 -27.00 8.00
CA LYS A 333 -9.70 -27.24 7.52
C LYS A 333 -10.56 -26.02 7.80
N LEU A 334 -11.47 -25.73 6.88
CA LEU A 334 -12.45 -24.66 7.06
C LEU A 334 -13.44 -25.04 8.17
N ASP A 335 -13.42 -24.30 9.27
CA ASP A 335 -14.31 -24.51 10.40
C ASP A 335 -15.59 -23.69 10.22
N LYS A 336 -16.70 -24.38 9.93
CA LYS A 336 -18.02 -23.75 9.73
C LYS A 336 -18.48 -22.97 10.98
N LYS A 337 -18.14 -23.45 12.18
CA LYS A 337 -18.48 -22.76 13.44
C LYS A 337 -17.76 -21.41 13.53
N MET A 338 -16.49 -21.35 13.13
CA MET A 338 -15.74 -20.09 13.12
C MET A 338 -16.28 -19.09 12.10
N LEU A 339 -16.72 -19.57 10.92
CA LEU A 339 -17.38 -18.71 9.93
C LEU A 339 -18.69 -18.13 10.46
N SER A 340 -19.54 -18.96 11.10
CA SER A 340 -20.78 -18.51 11.71
C SER A 340 -20.54 -17.49 12.83
N LEU A 341 -19.51 -17.68 13.66
CA LEU A 341 -19.12 -16.72 14.68
C LEU A 341 -18.63 -15.40 14.05
N SER A 342 -17.83 -15.47 13.00
CA SER A 342 -17.38 -14.26 12.30
C SER A 342 -18.56 -13.46 11.77
N GLU A 343 -19.54 -14.11 11.16
CA GLU A 343 -20.75 -13.44 10.66
C GLU A 343 -21.59 -12.84 11.80
N LEU A 344 -21.74 -13.56 12.91
CA LEU A 344 -22.40 -13.06 14.11
C LEU A 344 -21.76 -11.75 14.62
N TYR A 345 -20.43 -11.74 14.75
CA TYR A 345 -19.71 -10.59 15.29
C TYR A 345 -19.59 -9.41 14.31
N LYS A 346 -19.72 -9.62 12.99
CA LYS A 346 -19.83 -8.51 12.03
C LYS A 346 -21.02 -7.59 12.33
N ASN A 347 -22.15 -8.18 12.77
CA ASN A 347 -23.39 -7.46 13.01
C ASN A 347 -23.59 -7.10 14.50
N LYS A 348 -22.78 -7.65 15.42
CA LYS A 348 -22.91 -7.42 16.85
C LYS A 348 -22.54 -5.99 17.24
N ILE A 349 -23.36 -5.37 18.07
CA ILE A 349 -23.09 -4.03 18.61
C ILE A 349 -22.09 -4.16 19.75
N THR A 350 -21.11 -3.26 19.79
CA THR A 350 -20.16 -3.19 20.92
C THR A 350 -20.93 -2.76 22.17
N PRO A 351 -20.94 -3.57 23.23
CA PRO A 351 -21.62 -3.22 24.45
C PRO A 351 -20.96 -2.02 25.14
N SER A 352 -21.75 -1.25 25.86
CA SER A 352 -21.27 -0.15 26.73
C SER A 352 -21.64 -0.44 28.17
N LEU A 353 -20.75 -0.11 29.09
CA LEU A 353 -21.03 -0.25 30.54
C LEU A 353 -22.26 0.61 30.88
N PRO A 354 -23.32 0.01 31.47
CA PRO A 354 -24.54 0.76 31.76
C PRO A 354 -24.41 1.69 32.98
N VAL A 355 -23.32 1.60 33.73
CA VAL A 355 -23.04 2.39 34.91
C VAL A 355 -21.90 3.38 34.61
N GLY A 356 -22.19 4.69 34.65
CA GLY A 356 -21.23 5.76 34.51
C GLY A 356 -20.81 6.38 35.85
N ALA A 357 -19.73 7.17 35.81
CA ALA A 357 -19.23 7.93 36.98
C ALA A 357 -20.35 8.80 37.58
N ASP A 358 -21.10 9.51 36.75
CA ASP A 358 -22.17 10.40 37.16
C ASP A 358 -23.25 9.68 38.00
N LEU A 359 -23.63 8.46 37.63
CA LEU A 359 -24.58 7.67 38.37
C LEU A 359 -24.05 7.30 39.75
N LEU A 360 -22.78 6.93 39.86
CA LEU A 360 -22.13 6.57 41.11
C LEU A 360 -21.99 7.79 42.02
N MET A 361 -21.64 8.94 41.47
CA MET A 361 -21.56 10.20 42.25
C MET A 361 -22.92 10.68 42.74
N THR A 362 -23.95 10.69 41.86
CA THR A 362 -25.24 11.27 42.21
C THR A 362 -26.09 10.34 43.05
N ARG A 363 -26.14 9.03 42.71
CA ARG A 363 -27.03 8.08 43.40
C ARG A 363 -26.39 7.43 44.64
N TYR A 364 -25.06 7.18 44.59
CA TYR A 364 -24.33 6.48 45.65
C TYR A 364 -23.39 7.38 46.42
N GLN A 365 -23.37 8.70 46.12
CA GLN A 365 -22.56 9.73 46.80
C GLN A 365 -21.07 9.40 46.88
N ILE A 366 -20.56 8.67 45.90
CA ILE A 366 -19.12 8.37 45.83
C ILE A 366 -18.42 9.62 45.30
N PRO A 367 -17.46 10.20 46.03
CA PRO A 367 -16.79 11.42 45.62
C PRO A 367 -15.88 11.17 44.40
N GLU A 368 -15.73 12.20 43.57
CA GLU A 368 -14.77 12.18 42.47
C GLU A 368 -13.35 11.88 42.98
N GLY A 369 -12.63 10.95 42.32
CA GLY A 369 -11.27 10.61 42.68
C GLY A 369 -10.93 9.13 42.52
N ARG A 370 -9.85 8.69 43.13
CA ARG A 370 -9.35 7.31 43.02
C ARG A 370 -10.34 6.24 43.42
N GLN A 371 -11.14 6.52 44.48
CA GLN A 371 -12.16 5.58 44.97
C GLN A 371 -13.24 5.31 43.91
N LEU A 372 -13.75 6.36 43.27
CA LEU A 372 -14.72 6.26 42.17
C LEU A 372 -14.16 5.42 41.01
N GLY A 373 -12.91 5.68 40.60
CA GLY A 373 -12.22 4.91 39.56
C GLY A 373 -12.06 3.44 39.92
N SER A 374 -11.75 3.10 41.16
CA SER A 374 -11.63 1.72 41.64
C SER A 374 -12.98 0.99 41.62
N VAL A 375 -14.06 1.65 42.07
CA VAL A 375 -15.42 1.09 42.06
C VAL A 375 -15.90 0.86 40.62
N LEU A 376 -15.71 1.84 39.74
CA LEU A 376 -16.04 1.66 38.31
C LEU A 376 -15.32 0.47 37.68
N LYS A 377 -14.02 0.33 37.98
CA LYS A 377 -13.24 -0.79 37.47
C LYS A 377 -13.73 -2.14 37.96
N LEU A 378 -14.07 -2.26 39.25
CA LEU A 378 -14.67 -3.49 39.80
C LEU A 378 -16.02 -3.84 39.13
N ILE A 379 -16.88 -2.83 38.96
CA ILE A 379 -18.17 -3.02 38.26
C ILE A 379 -17.95 -3.46 36.82
N GLU A 380 -16.99 -2.85 36.13
CA GLU A 380 -16.62 -3.21 34.76
C GLU A 380 -16.10 -4.66 34.67
N GLU A 381 -15.19 -5.06 35.58
CA GLU A 381 -14.63 -6.41 35.63
C GLU A 381 -15.69 -7.50 35.88
N GLU A 382 -16.69 -7.23 36.72
CA GLU A 382 -17.80 -8.14 36.99
C GLU A 382 -18.83 -8.16 35.85
N TRP A 383 -19.04 -7.03 35.19
CA TRP A 383 -20.02 -6.90 34.13
C TRP A 383 -19.58 -7.50 32.80
N VAL A 384 -18.29 -7.45 32.47
CA VAL A 384 -17.70 -7.97 31.23
C VAL A 384 -17.40 -9.46 31.35
#